data_bcd0e01630c8bdb3ecef72c2ae25424d
#
_entry.id   bcd0e01630c8bdb3ecef72c2ae25424d
#
_cell.length_a   1.000
_cell.length_b   1.000
_cell.length_c   1.000
_cell.angle_alpha   90.00
_cell.angle_beta   90.00
_cell.angle_gamma   90.00
#
_symmetry.space_group_name_H-M   'P 1'
#
loop_
_entity.id
_entity.type
_entity.pdbx_description
1 polymer ?
#
loop_
_entity_poly.entity_id
_entity_poly.type
_entity_poly.pdbx_seq_one_letter_code
_entity_poly.pdbx_strand_id
1 'polypeptide(L)'
;KDVLVSNQVRDLAKIDRLARLPKLGARTIVCVDDVENVADLSAAAVKHGTQIECLVEIACGAGRCGVTTTQDVVAIARKIDAAPGLKFAGIQAYQGAMQHMDLFADRKAKIDLAVAQVADAVQGLKASGLECDIVGGGGTGSYMFEGSSGVYNELQCGSYAFMDADYGRILDENGKRIDQGEWENALFILTSVMS
;
A
#
# COMPACT_ATOMS: atom_id res chain seq x y z
N LYS A 1 -18.37 0.50 -5.10
CA LYS A 1 -17.15 1.31 -5.00
C LYS A 1 -16.21 0.64 -4.04
N ASP A 2 -14.91 0.61 -4.35
CA ASP A 2 -13.87 0.05 -3.50
C ASP A 2 -13.19 1.20 -2.75
N VAL A 3 -12.93 0.98 -1.46
CA VAL A 3 -12.23 1.94 -0.59
C VAL A 3 -11.13 1.18 0.14
N LEU A 4 -9.88 1.52 -0.15
CA LEU A 4 -8.73 1.07 0.61
C LEU A 4 -8.31 2.17 1.60
N VAL A 5 -8.34 1.85 2.88
CA VAL A 5 -7.67 2.64 3.92
C VAL A 5 -6.26 2.10 4.07
N SER A 6 -5.32 2.73 3.36
CA SER A 6 -3.92 2.29 3.25
C SER A 6 -3.07 2.58 4.50
N ASN A 7 -3.70 2.54 5.67
CA ASN A 7 -3.06 2.71 6.97
C ASN A 7 -3.76 1.82 8.01
N GLN A 8 -3.04 1.51 9.09
CA GLN A 8 -3.61 0.84 10.24
C GLN A 8 -4.58 1.78 10.98
N VAL A 9 -5.71 1.27 11.36
CA VAL A 9 -6.71 1.98 12.16
C VAL A 9 -6.78 1.34 13.54
N ARG A 10 -6.25 2.03 14.58
CA ARG A 10 -6.16 1.51 15.96
C ARG A 10 -7.21 2.10 16.90
N ASP A 11 -7.69 3.30 16.63
CA ASP A 11 -8.72 3.95 17.43
C ASP A 11 -10.07 3.23 17.28
N LEU A 12 -10.64 2.75 18.39
CA LEU A 12 -11.87 1.95 18.38
C LEU A 12 -13.07 2.70 17.78
N ALA A 13 -13.17 4.02 17.97
CA ALA A 13 -14.24 4.80 17.36
C ALA A 13 -14.08 4.92 15.84
N LYS A 14 -12.84 4.94 15.35
CA LYS A 14 -12.55 4.91 13.89
C LYS A 14 -12.82 3.52 13.31
N ILE A 15 -12.43 2.45 14.02
CA ILE A 15 -12.74 1.06 13.65
C ILE A 15 -14.25 0.87 13.55
N ASP A 16 -15.04 1.35 14.53
CA ASP A 16 -16.50 1.27 14.49
C ASP A 16 -17.10 2.01 13.27
N ARG A 17 -16.54 3.17 12.89
CA ARG A 17 -16.96 3.87 11.66
C ARG A 17 -16.58 3.09 10.41
N LEU A 18 -15.36 2.56 10.34
CA LEU A 18 -14.87 1.75 9.22
C LEU A 18 -15.79 0.54 8.99
N ALA A 19 -16.16 -0.17 10.06
CA ALA A 19 -17.02 -1.35 9.99
C ALA A 19 -18.45 -1.06 9.48
N ARG A 20 -18.88 0.20 9.41
CA ARG A 20 -20.18 0.59 8.83
C ARG A 20 -20.15 0.83 7.33
N LEU A 21 -18.97 1.08 6.74
CA LEU A 21 -18.84 1.44 5.32
C LEU A 21 -19.44 0.38 4.39
N PRO A 22 -19.30 -0.94 4.65
CA PRO A 22 -19.93 -1.94 3.80
C PRO A 22 -21.46 -1.84 3.71
N LYS A 23 -22.12 -1.35 4.76
CA LYS A 23 -23.58 -1.09 4.74
C LYS A 23 -23.98 0.02 3.76
N LEU A 24 -23.04 0.87 3.39
CA LEU A 24 -23.25 1.94 2.42
C LEU A 24 -22.89 1.49 0.99
N GLY A 25 -22.66 0.20 0.78
CA GLY A 25 -22.35 -0.39 -0.51
C GLY A 25 -20.88 -0.23 -0.94
N ALA A 26 -19.97 0.05 0.00
CA ALA A 26 -18.55 0.12 -0.27
C ALA A 26 -17.86 -1.22 0.04
N ARG A 27 -17.11 -1.79 -0.90
CA ARG A 27 -16.08 -2.77 -0.58
C ARG A 27 -15.02 -2.07 0.25
N THR A 28 -14.82 -2.51 1.49
CA THR A 28 -13.96 -1.81 2.45
C THR A 28 -12.73 -2.65 2.74
N ILE A 29 -11.56 -2.10 2.47
CA ILE A 29 -10.27 -2.75 2.63
C ILE A 29 -9.43 -1.91 3.60
N VAL A 30 -8.66 -2.54 4.50
CA VAL A 30 -7.79 -1.85 5.47
C VAL A 30 -6.47 -2.60 5.64
N CYS A 31 -5.38 -1.85 5.89
CA CYS A 31 -4.09 -2.43 6.21
C CYS A 31 -4.00 -2.84 7.69
N VAL A 32 -3.34 -3.96 7.95
CA VAL A 32 -3.08 -4.48 9.30
C VAL A 32 -1.66 -5.03 9.39
N ASP A 33 -1.04 -4.90 10.56
CA ASP A 33 0.30 -5.42 10.86
C ASP A 33 0.41 -5.98 12.29
N ASP A 34 -0.73 -6.10 12.98
CA ASP A 34 -0.81 -6.50 14.37
C ASP A 34 -2.07 -7.35 14.65
N VAL A 35 -1.90 -8.41 15.42
CA VAL A 35 -2.98 -9.37 15.72
C VAL A 35 -4.06 -8.81 16.64
N GLU A 36 -3.75 -7.84 17.51
CA GLU A 36 -4.76 -7.19 18.35
C GLU A 36 -5.67 -6.33 17.48
N ASN A 37 -5.08 -5.64 16.48
CA ASN A 37 -5.86 -4.88 15.51
C ASN A 37 -6.82 -5.76 14.70
N VAL A 38 -6.40 -6.97 14.34
CA VAL A 38 -7.27 -7.96 13.68
C VAL A 38 -8.46 -8.30 14.58
N ALA A 39 -8.24 -8.50 15.89
CA ALA A 39 -9.32 -8.79 16.84
C ALA A 39 -10.31 -7.62 16.98
N ASP A 40 -9.81 -6.38 17.06
CA ASP A 40 -10.64 -5.17 17.16
C ASP A 40 -11.51 -4.97 15.91
N LEU A 41 -10.92 -5.15 14.72
CA LEU A 41 -11.63 -5.07 13.44
C LEU A 41 -12.70 -6.16 13.32
N SER A 42 -12.39 -7.39 13.70
CA SER A 42 -13.34 -8.51 13.71
C SER A 42 -14.52 -8.23 14.64
N ALA A 43 -14.26 -7.79 15.87
CA ALA A 43 -15.31 -7.45 16.82
C ALA A 43 -16.27 -6.37 16.28
N ALA A 44 -15.72 -5.34 15.63
CA ALA A 44 -16.52 -4.28 15.02
C ALA A 44 -17.31 -4.76 13.81
N ALA A 45 -16.71 -5.58 12.94
CA ALA A 45 -17.39 -6.15 11.78
C ALA A 45 -18.57 -7.05 12.21
N VAL A 46 -18.36 -7.91 13.19
CA VAL A 46 -19.41 -8.76 13.79
C VAL A 46 -20.53 -7.91 14.40
N LYS A 47 -20.18 -6.90 15.20
CA LYS A 47 -21.13 -5.96 15.81
C LYS A 47 -22.06 -5.33 14.77
N HIS A 48 -21.51 -4.99 13.61
CA HIS A 48 -22.28 -4.36 12.55
C HIS A 48 -22.87 -5.35 11.52
N GLY A 49 -22.57 -6.65 11.61
CA GLY A 49 -23.01 -7.65 10.63
C GLY A 49 -22.46 -7.33 9.22
N THR A 50 -21.18 -6.94 9.13
CA THR A 50 -20.49 -6.57 7.91
C THR A 50 -19.25 -7.43 7.70
N GLN A 51 -18.62 -7.29 6.52
CA GLN A 51 -17.32 -7.87 6.23
C GLN A 51 -16.34 -6.78 5.83
N ILE A 52 -15.13 -6.83 6.42
CA ILE A 52 -14.00 -5.97 6.08
C ILE A 52 -12.92 -6.85 5.46
N GLU A 53 -12.37 -6.43 4.34
CA GLU A 53 -11.19 -7.07 3.74
C GLU A 53 -9.93 -6.46 4.35
N CYS A 54 -8.91 -7.30 4.58
CA CYS A 54 -7.67 -6.87 5.20
C CYS A 54 -6.47 -7.21 4.31
N LEU A 55 -5.55 -6.26 4.19
CA LEU A 55 -4.22 -6.46 3.62
C LEU A 55 -3.20 -6.48 4.75
N VAL A 56 -2.32 -7.50 4.78
CA VAL A 56 -1.17 -7.47 5.71
C VAL A 56 -0.13 -6.53 5.14
N GLU A 57 0.29 -5.52 5.92
CA GLU A 57 1.34 -4.60 5.49
C GLU A 57 2.73 -5.17 5.77
N ILE A 58 3.60 -5.08 4.74
CA ILE A 58 5.01 -5.46 4.80
C ILE A 58 5.88 -4.20 4.91
N ALA A 59 6.79 -4.19 5.87
CA ALA A 59 7.81 -3.16 6.00
C ALA A 59 8.93 -3.37 4.95
N CYS A 60 8.68 -2.91 3.74
CA CYS A 60 9.60 -3.11 2.60
C CYS A 60 10.57 -1.94 2.36
N GLY A 61 10.83 -1.11 3.39
CA GLY A 61 11.90 -0.12 3.36
C GLY A 61 11.54 1.29 3.84
N ALA A 62 10.26 1.62 4.05
CA ALA A 62 9.86 2.94 4.55
C ALA A 62 10.17 3.16 6.04
N GLY A 63 10.40 2.08 6.81
CA GLY A 63 10.66 2.15 8.25
C GLY A 63 9.48 2.70 9.06
N ARG A 64 8.25 2.50 8.57
CA ARG A 64 7.03 3.09 9.13
C ARG A 64 6.16 2.04 9.84
N CYS A 65 5.40 1.29 9.07
CA CYS A 65 4.49 0.24 9.52
C CYS A 65 4.82 -1.06 8.79
N GLY A 66 4.17 -2.14 9.21
CA GLY A 66 4.27 -3.44 8.58
C GLY A 66 5.18 -4.42 9.28
N VAL A 67 4.95 -5.69 9.01
CA VAL A 67 5.80 -6.79 9.48
C VAL A 67 7.00 -6.99 8.56
N THR A 68 8.07 -7.57 9.09
CA THR A 68 9.37 -7.66 8.39
C THR A 68 9.67 -9.03 7.83
N THR A 69 8.95 -10.08 8.26
CA THR A 69 9.21 -11.46 7.86
C THR A 69 8.04 -12.12 7.14
N THR A 70 8.30 -13.03 6.24
CA THR A 70 7.28 -13.86 5.58
C THR A 70 6.47 -14.66 6.60
N GLN A 71 7.09 -15.11 7.68
CA GLN A 71 6.42 -15.86 8.75
C GLN A 71 5.35 -15.01 9.45
N ASP A 72 5.66 -13.75 9.75
CA ASP A 72 4.71 -12.82 10.37
C ASP A 72 3.57 -12.50 9.41
N VAL A 73 3.85 -12.29 8.12
CA VAL A 73 2.81 -12.11 7.07
C VAL A 73 1.83 -13.27 7.09
N VAL A 74 2.34 -14.51 7.03
CA VAL A 74 1.50 -15.72 7.04
C VAL A 74 0.72 -15.85 8.35
N ALA A 75 1.36 -15.55 9.49
CA ALA A 75 0.72 -15.65 10.79
C ALA A 75 -0.47 -14.69 10.92
N ILE A 76 -0.31 -13.42 10.52
CA ILE A 76 -1.39 -12.44 10.54
C ILE A 76 -2.47 -12.78 9.51
N ALA A 77 -2.10 -13.17 8.29
CA ALA A 77 -3.04 -13.57 7.25
C ALA A 77 -3.96 -14.72 7.71
N ARG A 78 -3.41 -15.73 8.37
CA ARG A 78 -4.19 -16.82 8.99
C ARG A 78 -5.13 -16.34 10.09
N LYS A 79 -4.70 -15.36 10.89
CA LYS A 79 -5.55 -14.75 11.91
C LYS A 79 -6.72 -14.00 11.32
N ILE A 80 -6.50 -13.27 10.22
CA ILE A 80 -7.54 -12.57 9.47
C ILE A 80 -8.53 -13.59 8.88
N ASP A 81 -8.02 -14.63 8.21
CA ASP A 81 -8.84 -15.63 7.53
C ASP A 81 -9.74 -16.42 8.51
N ALA A 82 -9.24 -16.64 9.73
CA ALA A 82 -10.00 -17.30 10.80
C ALA A 82 -10.94 -16.36 11.58
N ALA A 83 -10.85 -15.03 11.39
CA ALA A 83 -11.57 -14.05 12.19
C ALA A 83 -12.98 -13.77 11.61
N PRO A 84 -14.08 -13.93 12.38
CA PRO A 84 -15.41 -13.63 11.90
C PRO A 84 -15.56 -12.17 11.42
N GLY A 85 -16.24 -11.97 10.28
CA GLY A 85 -16.45 -10.65 9.70
C GLY A 85 -15.23 -10.04 9.00
N LEU A 86 -14.12 -10.77 8.92
CA LEU A 86 -12.96 -10.37 8.11
C LEU A 86 -12.75 -11.31 6.91
N LYS A 87 -12.03 -10.82 5.93
CA LYS A 87 -11.51 -11.59 4.80
C LYS A 87 -10.06 -11.18 4.55
N PHE A 88 -9.16 -12.15 4.46
CA PHE A 88 -7.81 -11.88 3.96
C PHE A 88 -7.90 -11.62 2.45
N ALA A 89 -7.38 -10.49 2.00
CA ALA A 89 -7.43 -10.08 0.58
C ALA A 89 -6.04 -9.96 -0.06
N GLY A 90 -4.97 -9.95 0.74
CA GLY A 90 -3.62 -9.86 0.19
C GLY A 90 -2.67 -9.04 1.05
N ILE A 91 -1.71 -8.39 0.40
CA ILE A 91 -0.63 -7.63 1.05
C ILE A 91 -0.56 -6.20 0.54
N GLN A 92 -0.18 -5.31 1.48
CA GLN A 92 0.21 -3.93 1.24
C GLN A 92 1.73 -3.83 1.37
N ALA A 93 2.41 -3.38 0.31
CA ALA A 93 3.87 -3.31 0.26
C ALA A 93 4.33 -2.01 -0.43
N TYR A 94 4.13 -0.89 0.24
CA TYR A 94 4.46 0.43 -0.30
C TYR A 94 5.84 0.89 0.16
N GLN A 95 6.79 0.97 -0.79
CA GLN A 95 8.13 1.50 -0.53
C GLN A 95 8.13 3.03 -0.73
N GLY A 96 7.90 3.76 0.37
CA GLY A 96 7.79 5.22 0.33
C GLY A 96 9.12 5.98 0.37
N ALA A 97 10.16 5.40 0.99
CA ALA A 97 11.40 6.12 1.26
C ALA A 97 12.19 6.49 0.01
N MET A 98 12.01 5.75 -1.09
CA MET A 98 12.76 5.98 -2.33
C MET A 98 12.03 6.84 -3.36
N GLN A 99 10.76 7.20 -3.14
CA GLN A 99 9.93 7.90 -4.11
C GLN A 99 10.54 9.22 -4.63
N HIS A 100 11.37 9.86 -3.82
CA HIS A 100 12.01 11.14 -4.11
C HIS A 100 13.53 11.03 -4.32
N MET A 101 14.07 9.84 -4.56
CA MET A 101 15.48 9.66 -4.94
C MET A 101 15.65 10.09 -6.40
N ASP A 102 16.62 10.99 -6.66
CA ASP A 102 16.79 11.60 -7.97
C ASP A 102 17.15 10.57 -9.06
N LEU A 103 18.08 9.67 -8.78
CA LEU A 103 18.61 8.76 -9.80
C LEU A 103 17.70 7.54 -10.03
N PHE A 104 17.40 7.28 -11.29
CA PHE A 104 16.61 6.12 -11.71
C PHE A 104 17.16 4.79 -11.21
N ALA A 105 18.49 4.58 -11.36
CA ALA A 105 19.15 3.35 -10.96
C ALA A 105 19.05 3.09 -9.45
N ASP A 106 19.14 4.14 -8.63
CA ASP A 106 19.07 4.02 -7.17
C ASP A 106 17.64 3.68 -6.73
N ARG A 107 16.61 4.32 -7.34
CA ARG A 107 15.21 3.98 -7.11
C ARG A 107 14.96 2.52 -7.48
N LYS A 108 15.39 2.13 -8.68
CA LYS A 108 15.22 0.75 -9.17
C LYS A 108 15.83 -0.27 -8.21
N ALA A 109 17.07 -0.07 -7.79
CA ALA A 109 17.75 -0.98 -6.87
C ALA A 109 17.01 -1.14 -5.53
N LYS A 110 16.42 -0.06 -5.00
CA LYS A 110 15.62 -0.13 -3.77
C LYS A 110 14.30 -0.87 -3.97
N ILE A 111 13.66 -0.66 -5.11
CA ILE A 111 12.41 -1.36 -5.42
C ILE A 111 12.67 -2.85 -5.73
N ASP A 112 13.73 -3.20 -6.42
CA ASP A 112 14.07 -4.61 -6.67
C ASP A 112 14.21 -5.41 -5.37
N LEU A 113 14.75 -4.81 -4.31
CA LEU A 113 14.80 -5.43 -2.97
C LEU A 113 13.40 -5.60 -2.36
N ALA A 114 12.55 -4.59 -2.48
CA ALA A 114 11.17 -4.68 -2.00
C ALA A 114 10.37 -5.74 -2.78
N VAL A 115 10.50 -5.77 -4.10
CA VAL A 115 9.86 -6.78 -4.97
C VAL A 115 10.27 -8.19 -4.57
N ALA A 116 11.56 -8.43 -4.31
CA ALA A 116 12.04 -9.74 -3.87
C ALA A 116 11.42 -10.15 -2.52
N GLN A 117 11.38 -9.26 -1.54
CA GLN A 117 10.74 -9.52 -0.24
C GLN A 117 9.24 -9.83 -0.39
N VAL A 118 8.55 -9.09 -1.24
CA VAL A 118 7.12 -9.29 -1.51
C VAL A 118 6.87 -10.61 -2.24
N ALA A 119 7.70 -10.97 -3.21
CA ALA A 119 7.63 -12.26 -3.90
C ALA A 119 7.77 -13.43 -2.93
N ASP A 120 8.73 -13.36 -2.00
CA ASP A 120 8.90 -14.36 -0.95
C ASP A 120 7.66 -14.48 -0.05
N ALA A 121 7.05 -13.34 0.31
CA ALA A 121 5.83 -13.34 1.11
C ALA A 121 4.64 -13.96 0.36
N VAL A 122 4.45 -13.65 -0.91
CA VAL A 122 3.41 -14.26 -1.77
C VAL A 122 3.61 -15.77 -1.88
N GLN A 123 4.85 -16.23 -2.04
CA GLN A 123 5.15 -17.65 -2.05
C GLN A 123 4.85 -18.32 -0.71
N GLY A 124 5.18 -17.69 0.41
CA GLY A 124 4.87 -18.17 1.75
C GLY A 124 3.37 -18.30 2.01
N LEU A 125 2.58 -17.31 1.58
CA LEU A 125 1.12 -17.35 1.63
C LEU A 125 0.57 -18.53 0.80
N LYS A 126 1.00 -18.67 -0.44
CA LYS A 126 0.60 -19.76 -1.33
C LYS A 126 0.95 -21.14 -0.75
N ALA A 127 2.16 -21.29 -0.22
CA ALA A 127 2.59 -22.53 0.43
C ALA A 127 1.77 -22.86 1.69
N SER A 128 1.15 -21.85 2.28
CA SER A 128 0.26 -21.98 3.45
C SER A 128 -1.22 -22.16 3.10
N GLY A 129 -1.54 -22.27 1.79
CA GLY A 129 -2.91 -22.44 1.30
C GLY A 129 -3.76 -21.14 1.34
N LEU A 130 -3.12 -19.98 1.43
CA LEU A 130 -3.78 -18.67 1.44
C LEU A 130 -3.68 -18.03 0.06
N GLU A 131 -4.82 -17.60 -0.50
CA GLU A 131 -4.86 -16.83 -1.73
C GLU A 131 -4.53 -15.36 -1.44
N CYS A 132 -3.73 -14.74 -2.32
CA CYS A 132 -3.32 -13.35 -2.23
C CYS A 132 -3.83 -12.61 -3.47
N ASP A 133 -5.06 -12.10 -3.40
CA ASP A 133 -5.75 -11.46 -4.53
C ASP A 133 -5.12 -10.10 -4.88
N ILE A 134 -4.67 -9.38 -3.85
CA ILE A 134 -4.12 -8.03 -3.97
C ILE A 134 -2.67 -8.01 -3.49
N VAL A 135 -1.80 -7.51 -4.35
CA VAL A 135 -0.43 -7.10 -4.00
C VAL A 135 -0.31 -5.63 -4.36
N GLY A 136 -0.55 -4.78 -3.37
CA GLY A 136 -0.67 -3.34 -3.55
C GLY A 136 0.59 -2.58 -3.15
N GLY A 137 0.93 -1.55 -3.91
CA GLY A 137 2.07 -0.66 -3.66
C GLY A 137 2.36 0.25 -4.84
N GLY A 138 3.59 0.74 -4.92
CA GLY A 138 4.03 1.61 -6.00
C GLY A 138 3.48 3.04 -5.91
N GLY A 139 4.37 4.00 -6.00
CA GLY A 139 4.04 5.43 -6.02
C GLY A 139 4.42 6.07 -7.35
N THR A 140 4.18 7.38 -7.49
CA THR A 140 4.47 8.13 -8.71
C THR A 140 5.93 8.05 -9.16
N GLY A 141 6.87 7.91 -8.20
CA GLY A 141 8.30 7.80 -8.50
C GLY A 141 8.78 6.38 -8.85
N SER A 142 7.93 5.36 -8.74
CA SER A 142 8.38 3.97 -8.86
C SER A 142 7.44 3.03 -9.63
N TYR A 143 6.22 3.43 -9.89
CA TYR A 143 5.13 2.60 -10.41
C TYR A 143 5.54 1.68 -11.58
N MET A 144 6.46 2.14 -12.43
CA MET A 144 6.95 1.36 -13.58
C MET A 144 7.74 0.11 -13.14
N PHE A 145 8.44 0.18 -12.00
CA PHE A 145 9.21 -0.93 -11.48
C PHE A 145 8.30 -1.99 -10.86
N GLU A 146 7.36 -1.58 -9.99
CA GLU A 146 6.39 -2.48 -9.40
C GLU A 146 5.46 -3.06 -10.48
N GLY A 147 4.94 -2.22 -11.38
CA GLY A 147 4.03 -2.64 -12.45
C GLY A 147 4.65 -3.61 -13.46
N SER A 148 5.97 -3.54 -13.70
CA SER A 148 6.68 -4.47 -14.56
C SER A 148 7.25 -5.70 -13.86
N SER A 149 7.17 -5.75 -12.52
CA SER A 149 7.79 -6.82 -11.72
C SER A 149 7.14 -8.20 -11.89
N GLY A 150 5.87 -8.25 -12.32
CA GLY A 150 5.07 -9.46 -12.34
C GLY A 150 4.62 -9.93 -10.95
N VAL A 151 4.88 -9.16 -9.90
CA VAL A 151 4.52 -9.46 -8.50
C VAL A 151 3.35 -8.58 -8.03
N TYR A 152 3.42 -7.28 -8.28
CA TYR A 152 2.37 -6.34 -7.93
C TYR A 152 1.24 -6.35 -8.97
N ASN A 153 0.01 -6.22 -8.51
CA ASN A 153 -1.19 -6.13 -9.36
C ASN A 153 -2.08 -4.93 -9.04
N GLU A 154 -1.71 -4.11 -8.04
CA GLU A 154 -2.36 -2.85 -7.71
C GLU A 154 -1.31 -1.75 -7.49
N LEU A 155 -1.48 -0.60 -8.18
CA LEU A 155 -0.60 0.55 -8.05
C LEU A 155 -1.32 1.70 -7.33
N GLN A 156 -0.61 2.39 -6.44
CA GLN A 156 -1.18 3.40 -5.53
C GLN A 156 -0.60 4.79 -5.79
N CYS A 157 -0.36 5.12 -7.06
CA CYS A 157 0.11 6.44 -7.48
C CYS A 157 -0.93 7.51 -7.19
N GLY A 158 -0.51 8.62 -6.59
CA GLY A 158 -1.41 9.74 -6.28
C GLY A 158 -0.89 11.08 -6.79
N SER A 159 0.39 11.37 -6.56
CA SER A 159 0.99 12.67 -6.87
C SER A 159 1.00 13.02 -8.36
N TYR A 160 1.01 12.04 -9.25
CA TYR A 160 0.97 12.24 -10.71
C TYR A 160 -0.21 13.10 -11.16
N ALA A 161 -1.33 13.09 -10.42
CA ALA A 161 -2.55 13.80 -10.80
C ALA A 161 -2.38 15.33 -10.81
N PHE A 162 -1.49 15.86 -9.99
CA PHE A 162 -1.17 17.29 -9.90
C PHE A 162 0.31 17.56 -10.15
N MET A 163 1.15 16.60 -9.87
CA MET A 163 2.60 16.71 -9.74
C MET A 163 3.01 17.77 -8.70
N ASP A 164 4.28 17.84 -8.44
CA ASP A 164 4.91 18.85 -7.60
C ASP A 164 6.41 18.97 -7.94
N ALA A 165 7.07 19.98 -7.38
CA ALA A 165 8.48 20.26 -7.66
C ALA A 165 9.40 19.18 -7.09
N ASP A 166 8.98 18.42 -6.08
CA ASP A 166 9.78 17.38 -5.45
C ASP A 166 9.79 16.11 -6.31
N TYR A 167 8.64 15.66 -6.79
CA TYR A 167 8.58 14.60 -7.80
C TYR A 167 9.17 15.04 -9.15
N GLY A 168 8.98 16.31 -9.52
CA GLY A 168 9.49 16.83 -10.79
C GLY A 168 11.01 16.75 -10.95
N ARG A 169 11.78 16.66 -9.87
CA ARG A 169 13.26 16.57 -9.95
C ARG A 169 13.80 15.17 -10.20
N ILE A 170 12.99 14.13 -9.99
CA ILE A 170 13.47 12.75 -10.22
C ILE A 170 13.72 12.48 -11.71
N LEU A 171 14.69 11.64 -12.00
CA LEU A 171 15.16 11.39 -13.36
C LEU A 171 14.62 10.06 -13.90
N ASP A 172 14.30 10.01 -15.16
CA ASP A 172 14.02 8.79 -15.91
C ASP A 172 15.31 8.00 -16.22
N GLU A 173 15.19 6.90 -16.94
CA GLU A 173 16.32 6.06 -17.35
C GLU A 173 17.35 6.77 -18.27
N ASN A 174 16.93 7.85 -18.94
CA ASN A 174 17.76 8.66 -19.82
C ASN A 174 18.34 9.90 -19.12
N GLY A 175 18.10 10.05 -17.82
CA GLY A 175 18.53 11.22 -17.05
C GLY A 175 17.71 12.47 -17.27
N LYS A 176 16.51 12.34 -17.85
CA LYS A 176 15.57 13.44 -18.04
C LYS A 176 14.62 13.53 -16.84
N ARG A 177 14.25 14.72 -16.44
CA ARG A 177 13.25 14.93 -15.37
C ARG A 177 11.89 14.41 -15.81
N ILE A 178 11.19 13.73 -14.92
CA ILE A 178 9.88 13.11 -15.23
C ILE A 178 8.78 14.14 -15.49
N ASP A 179 8.89 15.37 -14.94
CA ASP A 179 7.97 16.48 -15.20
C ASP A 179 8.22 17.17 -16.57
N GLN A 180 9.17 16.70 -17.35
CA GLN A 180 9.51 17.22 -18.68
C GLN A 180 9.17 16.25 -19.81
N GLY A 181 8.30 15.30 -19.58
CA GLY A 181 7.94 14.34 -20.62
C GLY A 181 6.86 13.34 -20.25
N GLU A 182 6.95 12.72 -19.10
CA GLU A 182 6.00 11.69 -18.69
C GLU A 182 4.76 12.28 -18.00
N TRP A 183 4.99 13.26 -17.13
CA TRP A 183 3.96 13.94 -16.35
C TRP A 183 4.06 15.46 -16.48
N GLU A 184 2.93 16.14 -16.43
CA GLU A 184 2.86 17.60 -16.45
C GLU A 184 2.34 18.12 -15.10
N ASN A 185 2.82 19.30 -14.69
CA ASN A 185 2.29 19.97 -13.50
C ASN A 185 0.88 20.52 -13.80
N ALA A 186 -0.10 20.17 -12.99
CA ALA A 186 -1.48 20.62 -13.12
C ALA A 186 -1.91 21.61 -12.03
N LEU A 187 -1.08 21.80 -10.98
CA LEU A 187 -1.34 22.74 -9.89
C LEU A 187 -0.18 23.73 -9.76
N PHE A 188 -0.51 25.02 -9.77
CA PHE A 188 0.45 26.12 -9.64
C PHE A 188 0.02 27.07 -8.54
N ILE A 189 0.99 27.65 -7.83
CA ILE A 189 0.76 28.70 -6.85
C ILE A 189 1.22 30.02 -7.46
N LEU A 190 0.28 30.95 -7.65
CA LEU A 190 0.61 32.30 -8.07
C LEU A 190 1.25 33.05 -6.90
N THR A 191 2.47 33.53 -7.11
CA THR A 191 3.21 34.29 -6.10
C THR A 191 4.06 35.36 -6.77
N SER A 192 4.53 36.32 -5.98
CA SER A 192 5.46 37.34 -6.42
C SER A 192 6.57 37.57 -5.40
N VAL A 193 7.74 37.95 -5.90
CA VAL A 193 8.86 38.35 -5.02
C VAL A 193 8.52 39.71 -4.39
N MET A 194 8.58 39.79 -3.07
CA MET A 194 8.24 40.97 -2.31
C MET A 194 9.47 41.83 -1.96
N SER A 195 10.66 41.23 -1.88
CA SER A 195 11.95 41.92 -1.63
C SER A 195 13.12 41.03 -2.03
#